data_634acbf3e535e1b8681130fbba39865d
#
_entry.id   634acbf3e535e1b8681130fbba39865d
#
_cell.length_a   1.000
_cell.length_b   1.000
_cell.length_c   1.000
_cell.angle_alpha   90.00
_cell.angle_beta   90.00
_cell.angle_gamma   90.00
#
_symmetry.space_group_name_H-M   'P 1'
#
loop_
_entity.id
_entity.type
_entity.pdbx_description
1 polymer ?
#
loop_
_entity_poly.entity_id
_entity_poly.type
_entity_poly.pdbx_seq_one_letter_code
_entity_poly.pdbx_strand_id
1 'polypeptide(L)'
;NEAQTDATLAPKEGHTRVFEIKDSASPGGTRKQTWRHASRAECAQCHNNRSANLLAFNPPQLVRNGQIEKMQAWDWFAKPLPKKQPEIADPNDQSSSLHTRARTYLQLNCAHCHRRGGGGTSVFEARIELNLDSTHIVNHPPTQGNLGIKDAMIVQGSDPYRSILYNRMARLGPGRMPRFGS
;
A
#
# COMPACT_ATOMS: atom_id res chain seq x y z
N ASN A 1 -1.31 -22.93 -14.12
CA ASN A 1 -0.45 -23.48 -15.17
C ASN A 1 -0.16 -22.41 -16.23
N GLU A 2 0.77 -22.68 -17.13
CA GLU A 2 1.16 -21.73 -18.21
C GLU A 2 0.02 -21.47 -19.20
N ALA A 3 -0.85 -22.44 -19.41
CA ALA A 3 -2.04 -22.29 -20.25
C ALA A 3 -3.16 -21.45 -19.59
N GLN A 4 -3.00 -21.04 -18.34
CA GLN A 4 -3.99 -20.27 -17.55
C GLN A 4 -5.38 -20.94 -17.49
N THR A 5 -5.43 -22.25 -17.57
CA THR A 5 -6.66 -23.04 -17.51
C THR A 5 -6.92 -23.64 -16.15
N ASP A 6 -5.92 -23.64 -15.27
CA ASP A 6 -6.02 -24.20 -13.92
C ASP A 6 -5.03 -23.54 -12.96
N ALA A 7 -5.31 -23.58 -11.67
CA ALA A 7 -4.48 -23.01 -10.63
C ALA A 7 -4.38 -23.98 -9.43
N THR A 8 -3.20 -24.04 -8.83
CA THR A 8 -2.98 -24.76 -7.57
C THR A 8 -2.92 -23.77 -6.42
N LEU A 9 -3.62 -24.10 -5.33
CA LEU A 9 -3.58 -23.25 -4.13
C LEU A 9 -2.15 -23.24 -3.55
N ALA A 10 -1.62 -22.03 -3.32
CA ALA A 10 -0.30 -21.88 -2.73
C ALA A 10 -0.25 -22.50 -1.31
N PRO A 11 0.90 -23.10 -0.91
CA PRO A 11 1.09 -23.66 0.43
C PRO A 11 0.80 -22.61 1.51
N LYS A 12 0.25 -23.05 2.66
CA LYS A 12 -0.09 -22.14 3.76
C LYS A 12 1.14 -21.41 4.35
N GLU A 13 2.31 -22.00 4.24
CA GLU A 13 3.62 -21.47 4.64
C GLU A 13 4.16 -20.43 3.63
N GLY A 14 3.49 -20.30 2.48
CA GLY A 14 4.02 -19.55 1.34
C GLY A 14 5.22 -20.25 0.70
N HIS A 15 5.70 -19.69 -0.39
CA HIS A 15 6.91 -20.18 -1.05
C HIS A 15 7.58 -19.06 -1.85
N THR A 16 8.81 -19.28 -2.23
CA THR A 16 9.57 -18.35 -3.06
C THR A 16 9.79 -18.96 -4.43
N ARG A 17 9.58 -18.17 -5.48
CA ARG A 17 9.84 -18.56 -6.87
C ARG A 17 10.79 -17.54 -7.50
N VAL A 18 11.70 -18.02 -8.34
CA VAL A 18 12.56 -17.17 -9.16
C VAL A 18 11.98 -17.16 -10.58
N PHE A 19 11.72 -15.96 -11.08
CA PHE A 19 11.28 -15.73 -12.46
C PHE A 19 12.46 -15.18 -13.26
N GLU A 20 12.59 -15.61 -14.51
CA GLU A 20 13.45 -14.98 -15.49
C GLU A 20 12.63 -13.98 -16.30
N ILE A 21 12.98 -12.70 -16.22
CA ILE A 21 12.24 -11.59 -16.83
C ILE A 21 13.07 -11.04 -17.98
N LYS A 22 12.47 -10.87 -19.15
CA LYS A 22 13.08 -10.13 -20.25
C LYS A 22 13.28 -8.68 -19.83
N ASP A 23 14.52 -8.20 -19.91
CA ASP A 23 14.90 -6.86 -19.49
C ASP A 23 16.06 -6.40 -20.38
N SER A 24 15.77 -5.55 -21.34
CA SER A 24 16.76 -5.06 -22.31
C SER A 24 17.85 -4.19 -21.66
N ALA A 25 17.64 -3.68 -20.46
CA ALA A 25 18.64 -2.92 -19.71
C ALA A 25 19.62 -3.81 -18.93
N SER A 26 19.30 -5.10 -18.78
CA SER A 26 20.17 -6.06 -18.10
C SER A 26 21.18 -6.72 -19.04
N PRO A 27 22.41 -7.00 -18.58
CA PRO A 27 23.37 -7.78 -19.36
C PRO A 27 22.78 -9.12 -19.78
N GLY A 28 22.83 -9.43 -21.08
CA GLY A 28 22.21 -10.65 -21.63
C GLY A 28 20.70 -10.57 -21.88
N GLY A 29 20.08 -9.40 -21.70
CA GLY A 29 18.67 -9.17 -22.05
C GLY A 29 17.66 -9.79 -21.09
N THR A 30 18.11 -10.36 -19.97
CA THR A 30 17.26 -10.96 -18.94
C THR A 30 17.76 -10.65 -17.55
N ARG A 31 16.86 -10.68 -16.55
CA ARG A 31 17.21 -10.64 -15.14
C ARG A 31 16.40 -11.65 -14.33
N LYS A 32 16.97 -12.13 -13.26
CA LYS A 32 16.26 -12.99 -12.29
C LYS A 32 15.52 -12.12 -11.28
N GLN A 33 14.25 -12.40 -11.10
CA GLN A 33 13.38 -11.76 -10.12
C GLN A 33 12.90 -12.81 -9.12
N THR A 34 13.34 -12.71 -7.88
CA THR A 34 12.82 -13.53 -6.79
C THR A 34 11.50 -12.96 -6.31
N TRP A 35 10.46 -13.79 -6.26
CA TRP A 35 9.14 -13.42 -5.78
C TRP A 35 8.72 -14.29 -4.61
N ARG A 36 8.29 -13.66 -3.52
CA ARG A 36 7.73 -14.34 -2.36
C ARG A 36 6.21 -14.40 -2.49
N HIS A 37 5.66 -15.60 -2.65
CA HIS A 37 4.24 -15.88 -2.45
C HIS A 37 3.97 -15.95 -0.94
N ALA A 38 3.17 -15.03 -0.45
CA ALA A 38 2.94 -14.85 0.98
C ALA A 38 2.29 -16.07 1.64
N SER A 39 2.70 -16.38 2.86
CA SER A 39 2.04 -17.33 3.74
C SER A 39 0.69 -16.82 4.23
N ARG A 40 -0.15 -17.68 4.80
CA ARG A 40 -1.43 -17.26 5.42
C ARG A 40 -1.21 -16.24 6.55
N ALA A 41 -0.17 -16.42 7.36
CA ALA A 41 0.17 -15.48 8.43
C ALA A 41 0.62 -14.12 7.88
N GLU A 42 1.38 -14.11 6.78
CA GLU A 42 1.77 -12.88 6.09
C GLU A 42 0.57 -12.18 5.46
N CYS A 43 -0.37 -12.92 4.84
CA CYS A 43 -1.62 -12.36 4.33
C CYS A 43 -2.44 -11.68 5.44
N ALA A 44 -2.54 -12.30 6.61
CA ALA A 44 -3.30 -11.79 7.75
C ALA A 44 -2.74 -10.48 8.34
N GLN A 45 -1.50 -10.10 8.04
CA GLN A 45 -0.96 -8.80 8.46
C GLN A 45 -1.71 -7.63 7.80
N CYS A 46 -2.22 -7.82 6.58
CA CYS A 46 -3.03 -6.83 5.87
C CYS A 46 -4.52 -7.19 5.88
N HIS A 47 -4.85 -8.48 5.64
CA HIS A 47 -6.23 -8.98 5.65
C HIS A 47 -6.68 -9.33 7.07
N ASN A 48 -7.00 -8.33 7.86
CA ASN A 48 -7.42 -8.46 9.26
C ASN A 48 -8.69 -7.63 9.55
N ASN A 49 -9.28 -7.82 10.71
CA ASN A 49 -10.53 -7.15 11.10
C ASN A 49 -10.42 -5.62 11.12
N ARG A 50 -9.24 -5.05 11.32
CA ARG A 50 -9.02 -3.59 11.35
C ARG A 50 -8.98 -2.99 9.95
N SER A 51 -8.59 -3.77 8.95
CA SER A 51 -8.68 -3.40 7.52
C SER A 51 -9.97 -3.91 6.86
N ALA A 52 -10.94 -4.40 7.66
CA ALA A 52 -12.17 -5.05 7.21
C ALA A 52 -11.95 -6.29 6.33
N ASN A 53 -10.80 -6.94 6.46
CA ASN A 53 -10.36 -8.13 5.73
C ASN A 53 -10.23 -7.97 4.20
N LEU A 54 -11.01 -7.08 3.59
CA LEU A 54 -10.98 -6.77 2.15
C LEU A 54 -10.19 -5.46 1.94
N LEU A 55 -9.12 -5.52 1.17
CA LEU A 55 -8.27 -4.35 0.90
C LEU A 55 -8.75 -3.56 -0.32
N ALA A 56 -9.47 -4.22 -1.22
CA ALA A 56 -10.16 -3.61 -2.35
C ALA A 56 -11.66 -3.45 -2.05
N PHE A 57 -12.40 -2.89 -3.00
CA PHE A 57 -13.84 -2.63 -2.87
C PHE A 57 -14.21 -1.71 -1.70
N ASN A 58 -13.29 -0.85 -1.28
CA ASN A 58 -13.65 0.19 -0.32
C ASN A 58 -14.25 1.40 -1.05
N PRO A 59 -15.23 2.10 -0.43
CA PRO A 59 -15.96 3.17 -1.10
C PRO A 59 -15.08 4.24 -1.75
N PRO A 60 -13.99 4.75 -1.12
CA PRO A 60 -13.12 5.71 -1.77
C PRO A 60 -12.51 5.24 -3.10
N GLN A 61 -12.24 3.95 -3.27
CA GLN A 61 -11.73 3.41 -4.54
C GLN A 61 -12.81 3.25 -5.62
N LEU A 62 -14.07 3.14 -5.21
CA LEU A 62 -15.21 2.86 -6.08
C LEU A 62 -15.97 4.11 -6.55
N VAL A 63 -15.65 5.30 -6.04
CA VAL A 63 -16.33 6.56 -6.46
C VAL A 63 -16.05 6.94 -7.92
N ARG A 64 -15.07 6.32 -8.57
CA ARG A 64 -14.69 6.64 -9.95
C ARG A 64 -15.68 6.03 -10.95
N ASN A 65 -15.96 6.77 -12.01
CA ASN A 65 -16.76 6.31 -13.15
C ASN A 65 -18.17 5.82 -12.79
N GLY A 66 -18.79 6.35 -11.72
CA GLY A 66 -20.14 5.99 -11.32
C GLY A 66 -20.29 4.53 -10.87
N GLN A 67 -19.23 3.91 -10.37
CA GLN A 67 -19.28 2.50 -9.92
C GLN A 67 -20.17 2.32 -8.68
N ILE A 68 -20.09 3.24 -7.73
CA ILE A 68 -20.91 3.19 -6.50
C ILE A 68 -22.41 3.30 -6.87
N GLU A 69 -22.76 4.23 -7.74
CA GLU A 69 -24.12 4.45 -8.19
C GLU A 69 -24.68 3.20 -8.90
N LYS A 70 -23.88 2.56 -9.74
CA LYS A 70 -24.26 1.29 -10.38
C LYS A 70 -24.47 0.17 -9.36
N MET A 71 -23.56 0.03 -8.38
CA MET A 71 -23.67 -0.98 -7.34
C MET A 71 -24.88 -0.73 -6.42
N GLN A 72 -25.21 0.52 -6.14
CA GLN A 72 -26.42 0.88 -5.42
C GLN A 72 -27.69 0.52 -6.22
N ALA A 73 -27.70 0.80 -7.53
CA ALA A 73 -28.79 0.43 -8.41
C ALA A 73 -28.99 -1.10 -8.51
N TRP A 74 -27.96 -1.89 -8.28
CA TRP A 74 -28.02 -3.35 -8.23
C TRP A 74 -28.29 -3.91 -6.83
N ASP A 75 -28.57 -3.05 -5.85
CA ASP A 75 -28.83 -3.41 -4.45
C ASP A 75 -27.71 -4.27 -3.80
N TRP A 76 -26.46 -3.96 -4.15
CA TRP A 76 -25.29 -4.70 -3.64
C TRP A 76 -24.87 -4.32 -2.23
N PHE A 77 -25.40 -3.23 -1.68
CA PHE A 77 -25.03 -2.76 -0.35
C PHE A 77 -26.12 -3.11 0.67
N ALA A 78 -25.77 -3.91 1.67
CA ALA A 78 -26.68 -4.25 2.77
C ALA A 78 -27.08 -3.03 3.64
N LYS A 79 -26.35 -1.92 3.54
CA LYS A 79 -26.63 -0.65 4.24
C LYS A 79 -26.26 0.52 3.33
N PRO A 80 -26.97 1.66 3.47
CA PRO A 80 -26.59 2.87 2.76
C PRO A 80 -25.15 3.27 3.04
N LEU A 81 -24.44 3.69 2.01
CA LEU A 81 -23.10 4.24 2.15
C LEU A 81 -23.14 5.64 2.77
N PRO A 82 -22.07 6.07 3.48
CA PRO A 82 -21.96 7.44 3.93
C PRO A 82 -22.12 8.43 2.78
N LYS A 83 -22.91 9.49 2.98
CA LYS A 83 -23.19 10.49 1.93
C LYS A 83 -21.94 11.18 1.39
N LYS A 84 -20.92 11.33 2.23
CA LYS A 84 -19.63 11.94 1.85
C LYS A 84 -18.54 10.89 1.96
N GLN A 85 -17.89 10.62 0.83
CA GLN A 85 -16.68 9.80 0.79
C GLN A 85 -15.45 10.72 0.83
N PRO A 86 -14.31 10.25 1.38
CA PRO A 86 -13.05 10.96 1.26
C PRO A 86 -12.69 11.20 -0.21
N GLU A 87 -12.20 12.38 -0.50
CA GLU A 87 -11.74 12.73 -1.84
C GLU A 87 -10.49 11.91 -2.19
N ILE A 88 -10.54 11.23 -3.32
CA ILE A 88 -9.42 10.50 -3.92
C ILE A 88 -9.11 11.09 -5.28
N ALA A 89 -7.85 11.50 -5.46
CA ALA A 89 -7.32 11.90 -6.75
C ALA A 89 -6.57 10.76 -7.42
N ASP A 90 -6.46 10.80 -8.73
CA ASP A 90 -5.47 9.97 -9.41
C ASP A 90 -4.06 10.46 -9.01
N PRO A 91 -3.17 9.59 -8.49
CA PRO A 91 -1.81 10.00 -8.14
C PRO A 91 -1.01 10.60 -9.31
N ASN A 92 -1.40 10.28 -10.55
CA ASN A 92 -0.77 10.79 -11.77
C ASN A 92 -1.45 12.05 -12.34
N ASP A 93 -2.64 12.40 -11.86
CA ASP A 93 -3.37 13.59 -12.32
C ASP A 93 -2.73 14.87 -11.79
N GLN A 94 -2.00 15.57 -12.65
CA GLN A 94 -1.30 16.81 -12.30
C GLN A 94 -2.22 17.99 -12.06
N SER A 95 -3.50 17.92 -12.41
CA SER A 95 -4.49 18.96 -12.09
C SER A 95 -4.85 18.98 -10.60
N SER A 96 -4.67 17.84 -9.91
CA SER A 96 -4.85 17.70 -8.47
C SER A 96 -3.60 18.13 -7.71
N SER A 97 -3.80 18.69 -6.51
CA SER A 97 -2.67 19.11 -5.67
C SER A 97 -1.75 17.93 -5.34
N LEU A 98 -0.44 18.18 -5.23
CA LEU A 98 0.54 17.16 -4.84
C LEU A 98 0.20 16.56 -3.47
N HIS A 99 -0.32 17.36 -2.54
CA HIS A 99 -0.78 16.88 -1.24
C HIS A 99 -1.90 15.84 -1.39
N THR A 100 -2.95 16.14 -2.14
CA THR A 100 -4.07 15.20 -2.37
C THR A 100 -3.59 13.93 -3.06
N ARG A 101 -2.74 14.05 -4.06
CA ARG A 101 -2.15 12.90 -4.78
C ARG A 101 -1.32 12.01 -3.88
N ALA A 102 -0.44 12.59 -3.06
CA ALA A 102 0.39 11.85 -2.11
C ALA A 102 -0.47 11.17 -1.03
N ARG A 103 -1.46 11.86 -0.47
CA ARG A 103 -2.39 11.29 0.50
C ARG A 103 -3.22 10.15 -0.09
N THR A 104 -3.67 10.30 -1.34
CA THR A 104 -4.34 9.21 -2.05
C THR A 104 -3.43 8.00 -2.24
N TYR A 105 -2.19 8.22 -2.68
CA TYR A 105 -1.22 7.13 -2.83
C TYR A 105 -1.01 6.37 -1.51
N LEU A 106 -0.85 7.08 -0.40
CA LEU A 106 -0.68 6.47 0.93
C LEU A 106 -1.95 5.73 1.39
N GLN A 107 -3.14 6.29 1.12
CA GLN A 107 -4.41 5.61 1.40
C GLN A 107 -4.50 4.27 0.68
N LEU A 108 -4.21 4.26 -0.61
CA LEU A 108 -4.42 3.08 -1.46
C LEU A 108 -3.38 1.98 -1.22
N ASN A 109 -2.13 2.35 -0.90
CA ASN A 109 -1.03 1.41 -0.82
C ASN A 109 -0.56 1.10 0.61
N CYS A 110 -0.89 1.92 1.60
CA CYS A 110 -0.32 1.83 2.93
C CYS A 110 -1.36 1.76 4.06
N ALA A 111 -2.53 2.40 3.90
CA ALA A 111 -3.49 2.55 4.98
C ALA A 111 -4.13 1.24 5.45
N HIS A 112 -4.11 0.19 4.65
CA HIS A 112 -4.60 -1.13 5.07
C HIS A 112 -3.72 -1.77 6.16
N CYS A 113 -2.41 -1.47 6.19
CA CYS A 113 -1.51 -1.87 7.25
C CYS A 113 -1.25 -0.73 8.25
N HIS A 114 -0.99 0.50 7.75
CA HIS A 114 -0.67 1.67 8.58
C HIS A 114 -1.94 2.38 9.05
N ARG A 115 -2.60 1.77 10.03
CA ARG A 115 -3.77 2.25 10.76
C ARG A 115 -3.78 1.67 12.17
N ARG A 116 -4.49 2.31 13.08
CA ARG A 116 -4.61 1.82 14.47
C ARG A 116 -5.12 0.37 14.50
N GLY A 117 -4.31 -0.52 15.06
CA GLY A 117 -4.59 -1.95 15.15
C GLY A 117 -4.42 -2.71 13.83
N GLY A 118 -3.89 -2.09 12.79
CA GLY A 118 -3.46 -2.77 11.57
C GLY A 118 -2.13 -3.52 11.75
N GLY A 119 -1.65 -4.19 10.71
CA GLY A 119 -0.40 -4.97 10.73
C GLY A 119 0.88 -4.14 10.65
N GLY A 120 0.78 -2.83 10.39
CA GLY A 120 1.92 -1.93 10.40
C GLY A 120 2.36 -1.60 11.83
N THR A 121 3.64 -1.74 12.11
CA THR A 121 4.23 -1.52 13.46
C THR A 121 4.68 -0.09 13.70
N SER A 122 4.64 0.77 12.69
CA SER A 122 4.94 2.20 12.83
C SER A 122 3.77 2.94 13.47
N VAL A 123 4.07 4.01 14.18
CA VAL A 123 3.05 4.85 14.86
C VAL A 123 2.21 5.70 13.93
N PHE A 124 2.63 5.89 12.69
CA PHE A 124 1.86 6.73 11.77
C PHE A 124 0.65 6.03 11.18
N GLU A 125 -0.36 6.80 10.85
CA GLU A 125 -1.55 6.37 10.14
C GLU A 125 -1.62 6.97 8.73
N ALA A 126 -1.87 6.11 7.72
CA ALA A 126 -1.93 6.55 6.32
C ALA A 126 -3.35 6.85 5.83
N ARG A 127 -4.37 6.78 6.71
CA ARG A 127 -5.77 6.96 6.34
C ARG A 127 -6.07 8.38 5.88
N ILE A 128 -6.75 8.49 4.73
CA ILE A 128 -7.03 9.78 4.09
C ILE A 128 -8.07 10.63 4.84
N GLU A 129 -8.96 9.99 5.60
CA GLU A 129 -9.98 10.68 6.41
C GLU A 129 -9.42 11.42 7.62
N LEU A 130 -8.17 11.16 8.01
CA LEU A 130 -7.50 11.88 9.08
C LEU A 130 -6.92 13.19 8.55
N ASN A 131 -6.94 14.26 9.35
CA ASN A 131 -6.12 15.43 9.06
C ASN A 131 -4.62 15.08 9.15
N LEU A 132 -3.76 15.87 8.53
CA LEU A 132 -2.32 15.56 8.43
C LEU A 132 -1.65 15.41 9.79
N ASP A 133 -1.98 16.27 10.76
CA ASP A 133 -1.37 16.23 12.09
C ASP A 133 -1.73 14.95 12.84
N SER A 134 -2.98 14.49 12.71
CA SER A 134 -3.46 13.26 13.32
C SER A 134 -2.87 11.98 12.68
N THR A 135 -2.18 12.10 11.56
CA THR A 135 -1.49 10.96 10.93
C THR A 135 -0.15 10.63 11.58
N HIS A 136 0.44 11.56 12.32
CA HIS A 136 1.79 11.44 12.89
C HIS A 136 2.86 11.09 11.85
N ILE A 137 2.72 11.57 10.62
CA ILE A 137 3.61 11.23 9.51
C ILE A 137 4.71 12.29 9.30
N VAL A 138 4.36 13.58 9.38
CA VAL A 138 5.30 14.69 9.13
C VAL A 138 6.00 15.10 10.41
N ASN A 139 7.33 15.19 10.36
CA ASN A 139 8.20 15.61 11.47
C ASN A 139 8.05 14.75 12.74
N HIS A 140 7.62 13.50 12.61
CA HIS A 140 7.61 12.53 13.69
C HIS A 140 8.78 11.54 13.56
N PRO A 141 9.47 11.20 14.65
CA PRO A 141 10.59 10.28 14.61
C PRO A 141 10.12 8.85 14.27
N PRO A 142 10.91 8.07 13.55
CA PRO A 142 10.58 6.68 13.24
C PRO A 142 10.74 5.78 14.47
N THR A 143 9.77 4.88 14.72
CA THR A 143 9.81 3.92 15.84
C THR A 143 10.35 2.55 15.44
N GLN A 144 10.58 2.31 14.15
CA GLN A 144 11.06 1.04 13.60
C GLN A 144 12.44 1.20 12.93
N GLY A 145 13.30 1.97 13.60
CA GLY A 145 14.68 2.24 13.14
C GLY A 145 14.75 3.34 12.07
N ASN A 146 15.88 4.04 12.09
CA ASN A 146 16.17 5.20 11.27
C ASN A 146 17.04 4.89 10.04
N LEU A 147 17.33 3.62 9.74
CA LEU A 147 18.20 3.17 8.63
C LEU A 147 19.63 3.74 8.68
N GLY A 148 20.12 4.16 9.86
CA GLY A 148 21.42 4.83 10.03
C GLY A 148 21.40 6.32 9.65
N ILE A 149 20.25 6.91 9.35
CA ILE A 149 20.12 8.31 8.95
C ILE A 149 19.98 9.17 10.21
N LYS A 150 20.91 10.09 10.39
CA LYS A 150 20.91 11.03 11.52
C LYS A 150 19.69 11.96 11.43
N ASP A 151 19.04 12.22 12.57
CA ASP A 151 17.87 13.10 12.70
C ASP A 151 16.74 12.78 11.70
N ALA A 152 16.59 11.48 11.37
CA ALA A 152 15.56 11.03 10.44
C ALA A 152 14.16 11.17 11.05
N MET A 153 13.21 11.58 10.22
CA MET A 153 11.78 11.59 10.53
C MET A 153 11.03 10.60 9.64
N ILE A 154 9.79 10.26 9.98
CA ILE A 154 8.96 9.43 9.10
C ILE A 154 8.83 10.13 7.73
N VAL A 155 8.41 11.40 7.74
CA VAL A 155 8.56 12.34 6.62
C VAL A 155 9.18 13.62 7.17
N GLN A 156 10.36 13.97 6.71
CA GLN A 156 11.01 15.24 7.01
C GLN A 156 10.56 16.27 5.98
N GLY A 157 9.93 17.35 6.44
CA GLY A 157 9.53 18.43 5.55
C GLY A 157 10.71 18.99 4.77
N SER A 158 10.55 19.12 3.47
CA SER A 158 11.56 19.64 2.52
C SER A 158 12.85 18.81 2.40
N ASP A 159 12.93 17.63 3.04
CA ASP A 159 14.12 16.77 2.94
C ASP A 159 13.73 15.29 2.74
N PRO A 160 13.62 14.83 1.49
CA PRO A 160 13.29 13.44 1.20
C PRO A 160 14.35 12.45 1.68
N TYR A 161 15.62 12.85 1.73
CA TYR A 161 16.73 11.96 2.12
C TYR A 161 16.75 11.65 3.61
N ARG A 162 16.22 12.55 4.46
CA ARG A 162 15.97 12.27 5.88
C ARG A 162 14.58 11.72 6.16
N SER A 163 13.79 11.46 5.13
CA SER A 163 12.45 10.87 5.23
C SER A 163 12.51 9.35 5.15
N ILE A 164 12.26 8.66 6.27
CA ILE A 164 12.29 7.19 6.33
C ILE A 164 11.27 6.55 5.42
N LEU A 165 10.10 7.16 5.26
CA LEU A 165 9.07 6.68 4.33
C LEU A 165 9.62 6.60 2.91
N TYR A 166 10.24 7.68 2.42
CA TYR A 166 10.86 7.72 1.09
C TYR A 166 11.95 6.66 0.94
N ASN A 167 12.87 6.60 1.91
CA ASN A 167 13.98 5.64 1.88
C ASN A 167 13.49 4.18 1.89
N ARG A 168 12.42 3.86 2.64
CA ARG A 168 11.86 2.51 2.66
C ARG A 168 11.12 2.17 1.37
N MET A 169 10.47 3.13 0.73
CA MET A 169 9.77 2.92 -0.55
C MET A 169 10.75 2.80 -1.73
N ALA A 170 11.89 3.51 -1.67
CA ALA A 170 12.87 3.54 -2.76
C ALA A 170 13.87 2.37 -2.74
N ARG A 171 13.96 1.61 -1.64
CA ARG A 171 14.94 0.52 -1.50
C ARG A 171 14.39 -0.85 -1.84
N LEU A 172 15.30 -1.75 -2.21
CA LEU A 172 15.04 -3.18 -2.32
C LEU A 172 15.60 -3.93 -1.09
N GLY A 173 15.10 -5.14 -0.84
CA GLY A 173 15.60 -6.00 0.23
C GLY A 173 15.14 -5.60 1.64
N PRO A 174 15.94 -5.89 2.68
CA PRO A 174 15.56 -5.67 4.06
C PRO A 174 15.20 -4.21 4.37
N GLY A 175 14.12 -4.02 5.12
CA GLY A 175 13.66 -2.68 5.52
C GLY A 175 12.85 -1.93 4.46
N ARG A 176 12.59 -2.53 3.29
CA ARG A 176 11.71 -1.95 2.26
C ARG A 176 10.25 -1.89 2.71
N MET A 177 9.48 -1.02 2.09
CA MET A 177 8.02 -0.98 2.14
C MET A 177 7.45 -0.90 0.72
N PRO A 178 6.43 -1.68 0.38
CA PRO A 178 5.80 -2.76 1.17
C PRO A 178 6.77 -3.90 1.50
N ARG A 179 6.50 -4.61 2.60
CA ARG A 179 7.36 -5.74 3.06
C ARG A 179 7.24 -6.99 2.19
N PHE A 180 6.13 -7.14 1.49
CA PHE A 180 5.81 -8.30 0.66
C PHE A 180 5.90 -7.96 -0.83
N GLY A 181 6.03 -9.02 -1.63
CA GLY A 181 6.29 -8.92 -3.06
C GLY A 181 7.78 -9.11 -3.40
N SER A 182 8.23 -8.52 -4.46
CA SER A 182 9.62 -8.63 -4.95
C SER A 182 10.56 -7.70 -4.20
#